data_6da1423b0bb0c6ae35877d2eef7f5a27
#
_entry.id   6da1423b0bb0c6ae35877d2eef7f5a27
#
_cell.length_a   1.000
_cell.length_b   1.000
_cell.length_c   1.000
_cell.angle_alpha   90.00
_cell.angle_beta   90.00
_cell.angle_gamma   90.00
#
_symmetry.space_group_name_H-M   'P 1'
#
loop_
_entity.id
_entity.type
_entity.pdbx_description
1 polymer ?
#
loop_
_entity_poly.entity_id
_entity_poly.type
_entity_poly.pdbx_seq_one_letter_code
_entity_poly.pdbx_strand_id
1 'polypeptide(L)'
;LSGPDFLVHVGMLHGLDASVARERAHELLAALDLAEAGKKLISDYSAGMTKKIALAAALIHSPRVLVLDEPFEAVDPVSATNIRQILTDYTKRGGTVILSSHVMATVQQLCTHVAIIDKGRVLVAGTTDEVAQGGDLGERFTSLVGGVHSEEGLSWLGN
;
A
#
# COMPACT_ATOMS: atom_id res chain seq x y z
N LEU A 1 13.41 15.99 -11.96
CA LEU A 1 12.23 16.70 -11.45
C LEU A 1 12.22 16.63 -9.93
N SER A 2 11.74 17.70 -9.29
CA SER A 2 11.35 17.67 -7.88
C SER A 2 10.01 16.94 -7.70
N GLY A 3 9.67 16.58 -6.45
CA GLY A 3 8.38 15.93 -6.16
C GLY A 3 7.16 16.75 -6.63
N PRO A 4 7.07 18.05 -6.31
CA PRO A 4 5.99 18.91 -6.80
C PRO A 4 5.89 18.96 -8.32
N ASP A 5 7.02 19.17 -9.01
CA ASP A 5 7.03 19.26 -10.48
C ASP A 5 6.58 17.94 -11.12
N PHE A 6 7.01 16.81 -10.56
CA PHE A 6 6.61 15.49 -11.03
C PHE A 6 5.10 15.29 -10.89
N LEU A 7 4.52 15.61 -9.72
CA LEU A 7 3.09 15.44 -9.50
C LEU A 7 2.25 16.34 -10.38
N VAL A 8 2.66 17.61 -10.56
CA VAL A 8 1.98 18.54 -11.49
C VAL A 8 2.02 17.98 -12.92
N HIS A 9 3.19 17.48 -13.35
CA HIS A 9 3.33 16.90 -14.68
C HIS A 9 2.43 15.67 -14.86
N VAL A 10 2.41 14.75 -13.89
CA VAL A 10 1.51 13.57 -13.91
C VAL A 10 0.05 14.00 -13.97
N GLY A 11 -0.37 14.98 -13.14
CA GLY A 11 -1.73 15.48 -13.14
C GLY A 11 -2.14 16.05 -14.51
N MET A 12 -1.26 16.84 -15.14
CA MET A 12 -1.50 17.39 -16.48
C MET A 12 -1.57 16.31 -17.55
N LEU A 13 -0.76 15.26 -17.48
CA LEU A 13 -0.84 14.10 -18.39
C LEU A 13 -2.18 13.36 -18.27
N HIS A 14 -2.81 13.40 -17.09
CA HIS A 14 -4.17 12.88 -16.86
C HIS A 14 -5.29 13.90 -17.16
N GLY A 15 -4.96 15.03 -17.79
CA GLY A 15 -5.95 16.02 -18.25
C GLY A 15 -6.39 17.03 -17.20
N LEU A 16 -5.68 17.16 -16.07
CA LEU A 16 -5.96 18.22 -15.10
C LEU A 16 -5.40 19.56 -15.59
N ASP A 17 -6.12 20.65 -15.30
CA ASP A 17 -5.57 21.98 -15.44
C ASP A 17 -4.36 22.19 -14.52
N ALA A 18 -3.37 22.96 -14.97
CA ALA A 18 -2.13 23.18 -14.24
C ALA A 18 -2.34 23.79 -12.83
N SER A 19 -3.37 24.61 -12.64
CA SER A 19 -3.75 25.14 -11.32
C SER A 19 -4.26 24.06 -10.39
N VAL A 20 -5.16 23.22 -10.87
CA VAL A 20 -5.74 22.09 -10.11
C VAL A 20 -4.64 21.04 -9.78
N ALA A 21 -3.77 20.75 -10.75
CA ALA A 21 -2.66 19.84 -10.53
C ALA A 21 -1.69 20.33 -9.44
N ARG A 22 -1.40 21.64 -9.38
CA ARG A 22 -0.56 22.24 -8.33
C ARG A 22 -1.21 22.18 -6.95
N GLU A 23 -2.50 22.50 -6.87
CA GLU A 23 -3.26 22.43 -5.61
C GLU A 23 -3.25 21.01 -5.05
N ARG A 24 -3.65 20.03 -5.87
CA ARG A 24 -3.64 18.61 -5.47
C ARG A 24 -2.25 18.08 -5.13
N ALA A 25 -1.23 18.49 -5.89
CA ALA A 25 0.16 18.10 -5.58
C ALA A 25 0.58 18.61 -4.21
N HIS A 26 0.25 19.86 -3.86
CA HIS A 26 0.56 20.44 -2.55
C HIS A 26 -0.15 19.67 -1.42
N GLU A 27 -1.44 19.39 -1.57
CA GLU A 27 -2.23 18.63 -0.58
C GLU A 27 -1.68 17.21 -0.38
N LEU A 28 -1.37 16.50 -1.48
CA LEU A 28 -0.84 15.13 -1.42
C LEU A 28 0.55 15.08 -0.79
N LEU A 29 1.43 16.04 -1.10
CA LEU A 29 2.75 16.12 -0.49
C LEU A 29 2.66 16.39 1.01
N ALA A 30 1.74 17.25 1.45
CA ALA A 30 1.49 17.50 2.86
C ALA A 30 0.94 16.25 3.56
N ALA A 31 -0.08 15.61 2.99
CA ALA A 31 -0.71 14.42 3.56
C ALA A 31 0.24 13.21 3.69
N LEU A 32 1.23 13.12 2.78
CA LEU A 32 2.23 12.05 2.76
C LEU A 32 3.55 12.43 3.44
N ASP A 33 3.60 13.57 4.12
CA ASP A 33 4.81 14.06 4.81
C ASP A 33 6.04 14.15 3.87
N LEU A 34 5.82 14.75 2.71
CA LEU A 34 6.83 15.03 1.69
C LEU A 34 7.02 16.52 1.43
N ALA A 35 6.33 17.41 2.16
CA ALA A 35 6.36 18.86 1.95
C ALA A 35 7.80 19.43 2.11
N GLU A 36 8.54 18.96 3.13
CA GLU A 36 9.92 19.40 3.40
C GLU A 36 10.91 18.95 2.29
N ALA A 37 10.55 17.93 1.51
CA ALA A 37 11.37 17.43 0.41
C ALA A 37 11.14 18.20 -0.92
N GLY A 38 10.37 19.29 -0.91
CA GLY A 38 9.90 19.97 -2.11
C GLY A 38 10.96 20.43 -3.12
N LYS A 39 12.21 20.66 -2.69
CA LYS A 39 13.34 21.03 -3.56
C LYS A 39 14.25 19.84 -3.93
N LYS A 40 14.07 18.69 -3.28
CA LYS A 40 14.87 17.50 -3.51
C LYS A 40 14.44 16.81 -4.81
N LEU A 41 15.41 16.35 -5.59
CA LEU A 41 15.10 15.57 -6.78
C LEU A 41 14.57 14.19 -6.40
N ILE A 42 13.63 13.66 -7.17
CA ILE A 42 13.07 12.31 -6.93
C ILE A 42 14.17 11.23 -7.01
N SER A 43 15.20 11.44 -7.83
CA SER A 43 16.39 10.55 -7.88
C SER A 43 17.09 10.38 -6.53
N ASP A 44 16.93 11.35 -5.63
CA ASP A 44 17.60 11.38 -4.33
C ASP A 44 16.65 10.97 -3.19
N TYR A 45 15.44 10.49 -3.52
CA TYR A 45 14.47 10.04 -2.54
C TYR A 45 14.89 8.70 -1.94
N SER A 46 14.60 8.50 -0.65
CA SER A 46 14.68 7.18 -0.03
C SER A 46 13.61 6.24 -0.60
N ALA A 47 13.77 4.93 -0.37
CA ALA A 47 12.76 3.95 -0.80
C ALA A 47 11.35 4.30 -0.28
N GLY A 48 11.22 4.69 0.99
CA GLY A 48 9.94 5.13 1.58
C GLY A 48 9.40 6.40 0.93
N MET A 49 10.25 7.40 0.65
CA MET A 49 9.83 8.61 -0.07
C MET A 49 9.39 8.29 -1.51
N THR A 50 10.08 7.36 -2.16
CA THR A 50 9.72 6.91 -3.52
C THR A 50 8.35 6.23 -3.52
N LYS A 51 8.04 5.39 -2.54
CA LYS A 51 6.70 4.79 -2.37
C LYS A 51 5.62 5.86 -2.15
N LYS A 52 5.87 6.83 -1.29
CA LYS A 52 4.95 7.95 -1.01
C LYS A 52 4.65 8.79 -2.27
N ILE A 53 5.68 9.18 -3.02
CA ILE A 53 5.47 9.98 -4.23
C ILE A 53 4.78 9.19 -5.35
N ALA A 54 5.03 7.89 -5.46
CA ALA A 54 4.32 7.01 -6.38
C ALA A 54 2.83 6.90 -6.03
N LEU A 55 2.50 6.78 -4.74
CA LEU A 55 1.11 6.79 -4.28
C LEU A 55 0.43 8.14 -4.57
N ALA A 56 1.13 9.26 -4.32
CA ALA A 56 0.62 10.59 -4.66
C ALA A 56 0.32 10.73 -6.17
N ALA A 57 1.24 10.24 -7.02
CA ALA A 57 1.06 10.23 -8.47
C ALA A 57 -0.14 9.38 -8.92
N ALA A 58 -0.36 8.24 -8.26
CA ALA A 58 -1.52 7.39 -8.53
C ALA A 58 -2.85 8.04 -8.09
N LEU A 59 -2.84 8.90 -7.08
CA LEU A 59 -4.03 9.56 -6.52
C LEU A 59 -4.37 10.89 -7.18
N ILE A 60 -3.42 11.62 -7.77
CA ILE A 60 -3.58 13.02 -8.17
C ILE A 60 -4.74 13.27 -9.13
N HIS A 61 -5.02 12.32 -10.01
CA HIS A 61 -6.12 12.40 -10.98
C HIS A 61 -7.43 11.81 -10.48
N SER A 62 -7.48 11.44 -9.17
CA SER A 62 -8.68 10.89 -8.52
C SER A 62 -9.29 9.70 -9.26
N PRO A 63 -8.55 8.59 -9.46
CA PRO A 63 -9.05 7.41 -10.18
C PRO A 63 -10.23 6.78 -9.42
N ARG A 64 -11.02 5.95 -10.07
CA ARG A 64 -12.08 5.17 -9.41
C ARG A 64 -11.56 3.88 -8.78
N VAL A 65 -10.47 3.34 -9.32
CA VAL A 65 -9.80 2.12 -8.85
C VAL A 65 -8.32 2.40 -8.71
N LEU A 66 -7.76 2.04 -7.58
CA LEU A 66 -6.35 2.16 -7.25
C LEU A 66 -5.78 0.76 -7.05
N VAL A 67 -4.71 0.44 -7.79
CA VAL A 67 -4.00 -0.85 -7.67
C VAL A 67 -2.61 -0.58 -7.13
N LEU A 68 -2.28 -1.21 -6.00
CA LEU A 68 -1.06 -0.99 -5.24
C LEU A 68 -0.34 -2.31 -4.99
N ASP A 69 0.94 -2.35 -5.33
CA ASP A 69 1.80 -3.50 -5.05
C ASP A 69 2.70 -3.18 -3.84
N GLU A 70 2.50 -3.94 -2.75
CA GLU A 70 3.22 -3.81 -1.47
C GLU A 70 3.35 -2.34 -0.99
N PRO A 71 2.23 -1.60 -0.81
CA PRO A 71 2.30 -0.15 -0.56
C PRO A 71 2.91 0.24 0.79
N PHE A 72 3.04 -0.71 1.72
CA PHE A 72 3.59 -0.49 3.07
C PHE A 72 5.03 -0.98 3.23
N GLU A 73 5.58 -1.65 2.22
CA GLU A 73 6.96 -2.14 2.26
C GLU A 73 7.96 -0.98 2.27
N ALA A 74 9.00 -1.07 3.12
CA ALA A 74 10.04 -0.06 3.31
C ALA A 74 9.52 1.33 3.76
N VAL A 75 8.32 1.38 4.31
CA VAL A 75 7.71 2.60 4.86
C VAL A 75 7.79 2.54 6.39
N ASP A 76 8.16 3.65 7.01
CA ASP A 76 8.20 3.76 8.47
C ASP A 76 6.78 3.69 9.08
N PRO A 77 6.62 3.32 10.36
CA PRO A 77 5.31 3.12 10.99
C PRO A 77 4.39 4.34 10.97
N VAL A 78 4.95 5.55 11.08
CA VAL A 78 4.16 6.80 11.05
C VAL A 78 3.61 7.03 9.65
N SER A 79 4.47 6.94 8.64
CA SER A 79 4.08 7.05 7.24
C SER A 79 3.09 5.95 6.83
N ALA A 80 3.26 4.72 7.31
CA ALA A 80 2.31 3.63 7.06
C ALA A 80 0.92 3.93 7.64
N THR A 81 0.86 4.59 8.80
CA THR A 81 -0.42 5.05 9.38
C THR A 81 -1.07 6.12 8.52
N ASN A 82 -0.31 7.10 8.03
CA ASN A 82 -0.82 8.14 7.14
C ASN A 82 -1.34 7.54 5.82
N ILE A 83 -0.60 6.61 5.22
CA ILE A 83 -1.05 5.91 4.00
C ILE A 83 -2.36 5.16 4.26
N ARG A 84 -2.46 4.41 5.37
CA ARG A 84 -3.72 3.72 5.72
C ARG A 84 -4.90 4.67 5.84
N GLN A 85 -4.70 5.82 6.49
CA GLN A 85 -5.74 6.83 6.62
C GLN A 85 -6.19 7.37 5.25
N ILE A 86 -5.24 7.69 4.38
CA ILE A 86 -5.52 8.17 3.01
C ILE A 86 -6.34 7.13 2.23
N LEU A 87 -5.93 5.86 2.26
CA LEU A 87 -6.64 4.78 1.57
C LEU A 87 -8.04 4.55 2.13
N THR A 88 -8.19 4.63 3.47
CA THR A 88 -9.49 4.54 4.13
C THR A 88 -10.41 5.69 3.73
N ASP A 89 -9.92 6.91 3.70
CA ASP A 89 -10.73 8.07 3.31
C ASP A 89 -11.07 8.05 1.82
N TYR A 90 -10.16 7.55 0.99
CA TYR A 90 -10.40 7.33 -0.44
C TYR A 90 -11.54 6.31 -0.66
N THR A 91 -11.54 5.19 0.06
CA THR A 91 -12.61 4.18 -0.08
C THR A 91 -13.96 4.69 0.47
N LYS A 92 -13.98 5.45 1.57
CA LYS A 92 -15.19 6.10 2.09
C LYS A 92 -15.83 7.06 1.10
N ARG A 93 -15.03 7.65 0.20
CA ARG A 93 -15.51 8.54 -0.87
C ARG A 93 -15.94 7.78 -2.14
N GLY A 94 -16.03 6.45 -2.09
CA GLY A 94 -16.48 5.59 -3.19
C GLY A 94 -15.39 5.08 -4.12
N GLY A 95 -14.11 5.28 -3.78
CA GLY A 95 -12.99 4.66 -4.47
C GLY A 95 -12.85 3.18 -4.12
N THR A 96 -12.23 2.42 -5.00
CA THR A 96 -11.87 1.01 -4.78
C THR A 96 -10.35 0.87 -4.72
N VAL A 97 -9.84 0.15 -3.72
CA VAL A 97 -8.41 -0.17 -3.60
C VAL A 97 -8.22 -1.67 -3.73
N ILE A 98 -7.32 -2.05 -4.61
CA ILE A 98 -6.77 -3.42 -4.71
C ILE A 98 -5.31 -3.31 -4.30
N LEU A 99 -4.89 -4.07 -3.31
CA LEU A 99 -3.50 -4.07 -2.88
C LEU A 99 -2.97 -5.49 -2.71
N SER A 100 -1.68 -5.69 -3.00
CA SER A 100 -0.94 -6.87 -2.57
C SER A 100 -0.26 -6.59 -1.23
N SER A 101 -0.13 -7.61 -0.39
CA SER A 101 0.69 -7.55 0.81
C SER A 101 1.03 -8.96 1.30
N HIS A 102 2.22 -9.10 1.88
CA HIS A 102 2.64 -10.28 2.64
C HIS A 102 2.46 -10.09 4.16
N VAL A 103 2.00 -8.91 4.61
CA VAL A 103 1.77 -8.59 6.03
C VAL A 103 0.30 -8.81 6.37
N MET A 104 -0.05 -10.03 6.77
CA MET A 104 -1.43 -10.46 6.99
C MET A 104 -2.18 -9.61 8.00
N ALA A 105 -1.53 -9.15 9.08
CA ALA A 105 -2.13 -8.25 10.06
C ALA A 105 -2.62 -6.93 9.44
N THR A 106 -1.84 -6.37 8.49
CA THR A 106 -2.25 -5.17 7.76
C THR A 106 -3.45 -5.44 6.84
N VAL A 107 -3.43 -6.58 6.13
CA VAL A 107 -4.55 -7.00 5.27
C VAL A 107 -5.81 -7.18 6.10
N GLN A 108 -5.73 -7.88 7.23
CA GLN A 108 -6.87 -8.14 8.11
C GLN A 108 -7.48 -6.85 8.68
N GLN A 109 -6.67 -5.84 8.96
CA GLN A 109 -7.15 -4.55 9.50
C GLN A 109 -7.72 -3.61 8.45
N LEU A 110 -7.21 -3.66 7.20
CA LEU A 110 -7.50 -2.66 6.18
C LEU A 110 -8.51 -3.15 5.13
N CYS A 111 -8.46 -4.45 4.79
CA CYS A 111 -9.20 -4.98 3.66
C CYS A 111 -10.56 -5.55 4.08
N THR A 112 -11.59 -5.29 3.26
CA THR A 112 -12.92 -5.89 3.43
C THR A 112 -13.00 -7.27 2.81
N HIS A 113 -12.22 -7.51 1.74
CA HIS A 113 -12.14 -8.77 1.02
C HIS A 113 -10.69 -9.15 0.80
N VAL A 114 -10.41 -10.43 0.73
CA VAL A 114 -9.08 -10.97 0.50
C VAL A 114 -9.14 -12.17 -0.44
N ALA A 115 -8.09 -12.30 -1.26
CA ALA A 115 -7.82 -13.51 -2.02
C ALA A 115 -6.40 -13.99 -1.70
N ILE A 116 -6.26 -15.24 -1.26
CA ILE A 116 -4.95 -15.87 -1.04
C ILE A 116 -4.55 -16.57 -2.34
N ILE A 117 -3.37 -16.19 -2.84
CA ILE A 117 -2.83 -16.70 -4.11
C ILE A 117 -1.51 -17.41 -3.83
N ASP A 118 -1.37 -18.65 -4.31
CA ASP A 118 -0.11 -19.39 -4.32
C ASP A 118 0.13 -20.01 -5.69
N LYS A 119 1.35 -19.91 -6.19
CA LYS A 119 1.80 -20.48 -7.48
C LYS A 119 0.83 -20.17 -8.64
N GLY A 120 0.32 -18.93 -8.68
CA GLY A 120 -0.58 -18.48 -9.74
C GLY A 120 -2.02 -18.98 -9.63
N ARG A 121 -2.41 -19.58 -8.50
CA ARG A 121 -3.78 -20.07 -8.24
C ARG A 121 -4.38 -19.38 -7.03
N VAL A 122 -5.64 -19.02 -7.14
CA VAL A 122 -6.44 -18.55 -5.99
C VAL A 122 -6.80 -19.78 -5.15
N LEU A 123 -6.31 -19.82 -3.92
CA LEU A 123 -6.62 -20.87 -2.95
C LEU A 123 -7.96 -20.65 -2.26
N VAL A 124 -8.24 -19.40 -1.90
CA VAL A 124 -9.48 -18.96 -1.27
C VAL A 124 -9.68 -17.48 -1.55
N ALA A 125 -10.94 -17.05 -1.67
CA ALA A 125 -11.33 -15.65 -1.76
C ALA A 125 -12.68 -15.44 -1.07
N GLY A 126 -12.89 -14.28 -0.44
CA GLY A 126 -14.11 -13.91 0.26
C GLY A 126 -13.92 -12.65 1.07
N THR A 127 -14.85 -12.36 1.97
CA THR A 127 -14.64 -11.33 2.98
C THR A 127 -13.48 -11.72 3.90
N THR A 128 -12.82 -10.73 4.48
CA THR A 128 -11.68 -10.97 5.39
C THR A 128 -12.07 -11.91 6.54
N ASP A 129 -13.27 -11.72 7.13
CA ASP A 129 -13.79 -12.56 8.22
C ASP A 129 -14.09 -13.99 7.78
N GLU A 130 -14.67 -14.19 6.59
CA GLU A 130 -14.94 -15.54 6.04
C GLU A 130 -13.64 -16.30 5.79
N VAL A 131 -12.64 -15.64 5.21
CA VAL A 131 -11.34 -16.28 4.90
C VAL A 131 -10.55 -16.56 6.17
N ALA A 132 -10.54 -15.64 7.14
CA ALA A 132 -9.91 -15.83 8.44
C ALA A 132 -10.66 -16.84 9.35
N GLN A 133 -11.91 -17.19 9.01
CA GLN A 133 -12.75 -18.11 9.81
C GLN A 133 -12.90 -17.69 11.27
N GLY A 134 -12.96 -16.38 11.52
CA GLY A 134 -13.05 -15.80 12.86
C GLY A 134 -11.75 -15.81 13.66
N GLY A 135 -10.62 -16.19 13.04
CA GLY A 135 -9.30 -16.24 13.63
C GLY A 135 -8.30 -15.25 13.02
N ASP A 136 -7.02 -15.59 13.12
CA ASP A 136 -5.92 -14.81 12.54
C ASP A 136 -5.70 -15.17 11.07
N LEU A 137 -5.67 -14.16 10.20
CA LEU A 137 -5.46 -14.34 8.76
C LEU A 137 -4.06 -14.90 8.45
N GLY A 138 -3.05 -14.60 9.27
CA GLY A 138 -1.70 -15.12 9.11
C GLY A 138 -1.63 -16.63 9.40
N GLU A 139 -2.29 -17.11 10.45
CA GLU A 139 -2.41 -18.54 10.75
C GLU A 139 -3.15 -19.25 9.60
N ARG A 140 -4.23 -18.64 9.12
CA ARG A 140 -4.99 -19.17 7.99
C ARG A 140 -4.15 -19.24 6.72
N PHE A 141 -3.39 -18.19 6.40
CA PHE A 141 -2.47 -18.16 5.27
C PHE A 141 -1.44 -19.30 5.37
N THR A 142 -0.77 -19.44 6.52
CA THR A 142 0.21 -20.49 6.77
C THR A 142 -0.38 -21.89 6.57
N SER A 143 -1.61 -22.12 7.05
CA SER A 143 -2.28 -23.40 6.90
C SER A 143 -2.62 -23.75 5.45
N LEU A 144 -2.92 -22.75 4.61
CA LEU A 144 -3.30 -22.93 3.20
C LEU A 144 -2.10 -23.10 2.27
N VAL A 145 -1.04 -22.32 2.49
CA VAL A 145 0.15 -22.31 1.62
C VAL A 145 1.08 -23.48 1.94
N GLY A 146 0.91 -24.10 3.09
CA GLY A 146 1.61 -25.30 3.51
C GLY A 146 3.00 -25.03 4.07
N GLY A 147 3.20 -25.38 5.33
CA GLY A 147 4.52 -25.55 5.87
C GLY A 147 4.88 -24.71 7.07
N VAL A 148 4.35 -25.08 8.21
CA VAL A 148 5.24 -25.14 9.37
C VAL A 148 6.20 -26.30 9.06
N HIS A 149 7.42 -26.00 8.62
CA HIS A 149 8.49 -26.99 8.69
C HIS A 149 8.62 -27.36 10.18
N SER A 150 8.20 -28.55 10.53
CA SER A 150 8.40 -29.10 11.85
C SER A 150 9.88 -28.98 12.23
N GLU A 151 10.14 -28.71 13.49
CA GLU A 151 11.46 -28.50 14.11
C GLU A 151 12.47 -29.66 13.97
N GLU A 152 12.31 -30.58 13.03
CA GLU A 152 13.16 -31.73 12.80
C GLU A 152 14.51 -31.40 12.13
N GLY A 153 15.14 -30.32 12.52
CA GLY A 153 16.46 -29.98 11.93
C GLY A 153 17.42 -29.23 12.84
N LEU A 154 16.95 -28.74 13.98
CA LEU A 154 17.76 -27.85 14.81
C LEU A 154 17.95 -28.38 16.24
N SER A 155 18.09 -29.73 16.40
CA SER A 155 18.25 -30.37 17.69
C SER A 155 19.52 -29.93 18.49
N TRP A 156 20.41 -29.18 17.82
CA TRP A 156 21.63 -28.62 18.40
C TRP A 156 21.45 -27.23 19.04
N LEU A 157 20.29 -26.56 18.83
CA LEU A 157 20.00 -25.24 19.40
C LEU A 157 19.63 -25.26 20.89
N GLY A 158 19.57 -26.45 21.51
CA GLY A 158 19.12 -26.65 22.90
C GLY A 158 20.19 -27.09 23.89
N ASN A 159 21.51 -26.89 23.62
CA ASN A 159 22.59 -27.18 24.56
C ASN A 159 23.33 -25.90 24.97
#